data_00b48b264efd45a7a1a6af80cffed38c
#
_entry.id   00b48b264efd45a7a1a6af80cffed38c
#
_cell.length_a   1.000
_cell.length_b   1.000
_cell.length_c   1.000
_cell.angle_alpha   90.00
_cell.angle_beta   90.00
_cell.angle_gamma   90.00
#
_symmetry.space_group_name_H-M   'P 1'
#
loop_
_entity.id
_entity.type
_entity.pdbx_description
1 polymer ?
#
loop_
_entity_poly.entity_id
_entity_poly.type
_entity_poly.pdbx_seq_one_letter_code
_entity_poly.pdbx_strand_id
1 'polypeptide(L)'
;MMRSLFSGVSGLRTHQTRMDVIGNNIANVNTTAFKAKQMNFSDMLYQTTQAATGANAANGTGGTNPRQIGLGVKAAAINTTITQEGGNQSTGNPFD
;
A
#
# COMPACT_ATOMS: atom_id res chain seq x y z
N MET A 1 -12.42 -5.49 -19.81
CA MET A 1 -11.62 -4.30 -20.15
C MET A 1 -11.80 -3.15 -19.19
N MET A 2 -13.04 -2.73 -18.91
CA MET A 2 -13.29 -1.61 -18.00
C MET A 2 -12.73 -1.83 -16.60
N ARG A 3 -12.81 -3.07 -16.08
CA ARG A 3 -12.26 -3.41 -14.76
C ARG A 3 -10.75 -3.22 -14.71
N SER A 4 -10.06 -3.64 -15.77
CA SER A 4 -8.60 -3.48 -15.84
C SER A 4 -8.20 -2.02 -15.86
N LEU A 5 -8.94 -1.17 -16.56
CA LEU A 5 -8.70 0.26 -16.59
C LEU A 5 -8.90 0.90 -15.21
N PHE A 6 -9.98 0.55 -14.51
CA PHE A 6 -10.23 1.05 -13.15
C PHE A 6 -9.19 0.56 -12.15
N SER A 7 -8.76 -0.71 -12.26
CA SER A 7 -7.68 -1.24 -11.42
C SER A 7 -6.38 -0.50 -11.67
N GLY A 8 -6.05 -0.21 -12.92
CA GLY A 8 -4.87 0.56 -13.29
C GLY A 8 -4.91 1.98 -12.75
N VAL A 9 -6.06 2.66 -12.84
CA VAL A 9 -6.23 4.02 -12.29
C VAL A 9 -6.08 4.00 -10.77
N SER A 10 -6.65 3.02 -10.09
CA SER A 10 -6.49 2.85 -8.65
C SER A 10 -5.01 2.71 -8.27
N GLY A 11 -4.27 1.88 -8.99
CA GLY A 11 -2.83 1.70 -8.79
C GLY A 11 -2.05 3.00 -8.99
N LEU A 12 -2.34 3.73 -10.06
CA LEU A 12 -1.67 5.00 -10.34
C LEU A 12 -1.92 6.03 -9.24
N ARG A 13 -3.15 6.16 -8.78
CA ARG A 13 -3.49 7.08 -7.70
C ARG A 13 -2.80 6.72 -6.40
N THR A 14 -2.73 5.43 -6.08
CA THR A 14 -2.05 4.95 -4.87
C THR A 14 -0.55 5.20 -4.94
N HIS A 15 0.07 4.98 -6.10
CA HIS A 15 1.48 5.30 -6.31
C HIS A 15 1.75 6.80 -6.25
N GLN A 16 0.83 7.64 -6.74
CA GLN A 16 0.94 9.07 -6.59
C GLN A 16 0.98 9.49 -5.12
N THR A 17 0.11 8.91 -4.30
CA THR A 17 0.12 9.15 -2.85
C THR A 17 1.44 8.71 -2.23
N ARG A 18 1.98 7.58 -2.66
CA ARG A 18 3.30 7.14 -2.21
C ARG A 18 4.40 8.12 -2.58
N MET A 19 4.36 8.68 -3.79
CA MET A 19 5.31 9.70 -4.21
C MET A 19 5.21 10.97 -3.35
N ASP A 20 4.00 11.34 -2.95
CA ASP A 20 3.78 12.47 -2.05
C ASP A 20 4.46 12.24 -0.69
N VAL A 21 4.34 11.03 -0.14
CA VAL A 21 4.99 10.65 1.13
C VAL A 21 6.52 10.69 0.97
N ILE A 22 7.05 10.14 -0.11
CA ILE A 22 8.49 10.15 -0.39
C ILE A 22 8.99 11.58 -0.57
N GLY A 23 8.26 12.41 -1.31
CA GLY A 23 8.59 13.82 -1.49
C GLY A 23 8.64 14.58 -0.18
N ASN A 24 7.71 14.32 0.72
CA ASN A 24 7.71 14.91 2.06
C ASN A 24 8.94 14.49 2.86
N ASN A 25 9.33 13.21 2.80
CA ASN A 25 10.54 12.72 3.47
C ASN A 25 11.80 13.40 2.94
N ILE A 26 11.89 13.57 1.62
CA ILE A 26 13.03 14.23 0.99
C ILE A 26 13.07 15.73 1.34
N ALA A 27 11.91 16.39 1.30
CA ALA A 27 11.82 17.81 1.62
C ALA A 27 12.25 18.11 3.07
N ASN A 28 12.06 17.16 3.97
CA ASN A 28 12.38 17.32 5.39
C ASN A 28 13.71 16.65 5.79
N VAL A 29 14.58 16.35 4.82
CA VAL A 29 15.85 15.69 5.09
C VAL A 29 16.74 16.48 6.07
N ASN A 30 16.64 17.80 6.04
CA ASN A 30 17.38 18.69 6.93
C ASN A 30 16.55 19.23 8.11
N THR A 31 15.32 18.73 8.26
CA THR A 31 14.45 19.16 9.36
C THR A 31 14.84 18.44 10.64
N THR A 32 15.08 19.21 11.70
CA THR A 32 15.43 18.67 13.01
C THR A 32 14.28 17.82 13.57
N ALA A 33 14.61 16.65 14.12
CA ALA A 33 13.68 15.71 14.74
C ALA A 33 12.60 15.17 13.81
N PHE A 34 12.79 15.26 12.49
CA PHE A 34 11.86 14.67 11.53
C PHE A 34 11.97 13.14 11.54
N LYS A 35 10.82 12.48 11.53
CA LYS A 35 10.74 11.03 11.43
C LYS A 35 10.13 10.63 10.09
N ALA A 36 10.82 9.77 9.36
CA ALA A 36 10.39 9.32 8.05
C ALA A 36 9.05 8.60 8.13
N LYS A 37 8.24 8.80 7.11
CA LYS A 37 6.95 8.13 6.96
C LYS A 37 7.03 7.10 5.85
N GLN A 38 6.30 6.03 6.02
CA GLN A 38 6.16 4.97 5.03
C GLN A 38 4.69 4.71 4.75
N MET A 39 4.40 4.39 3.51
CA MET A 39 3.05 4.03 3.11
C MET A 39 3.00 2.54 2.79
N ASN A 40 2.02 1.87 3.38
CA ASN A 40 1.76 0.47 3.12
C ASN A 40 0.57 0.35 2.16
N PHE A 41 0.65 -0.65 1.29
CA PHE A 41 -0.39 -0.95 0.32
C PHE A 41 -1.23 -2.13 0.79
N SER A 42 -2.47 -2.14 0.36
CA SER A 42 -3.38 -3.27 0.57
C SER A 42 -4.15 -3.52 -0.71
N ASP A 43 -4.30 -4.77 -1.07
CA ASP A 43 -5.13 -5.14 -2.20
C ASP A 43 -6.60 -4.83 -1.89
N MET A 44 -7.32 -4.41 -2.91
CA MET A 44 -8.76 -4.35 -2.83
C MET A 44 -9.34 -5.77 -2.97
N LEU A 45 -10.60 -5.93 -2.60
CA LEU A 45 -11.27 -7.22 -2.69
C LEU A 45 -11.27 -7.72 -4.12
N TYR A 46 -11.13 -9.04 -4.27
CA TYR A 46 -11.21 -9.71 -5.55
C TYR A 46 -12.64 -10.09 -5.87
N GLN A 47 -12.98 -10.02 -7.13
CA GLN A 47 -14.26 -10.50 -7.62
C GLN A 47 -14.10 -11.90 -8.19
N THR A 48 -14.83 -12.86 -7.64
CA THR A 48 -14.80 -14.24 -8.12
C THR A 48 -15.67 -14.37 -9.38
N THR A 49 -15.04 -14.73 -10.50
CA THR A 49 -15.76 -14.97 -11.76
C THR A 49 -16.21 -16.42 -11.91
N GLN A 50 -15.46 -17.34 -11.29
CA GLN A 50 -15.79 -18.76 -11.30
C GLN A 50 -15.34 -19.37 -9.97
N ALA A 51 -16.28 -19.98 -9.27
CA ALA A 51 -15.99 -20.65 -8.01
C ALA A 51 -15.16 -21.92 -8.24
N ALA A 52 -14.38 -22.30 -7.22
CA ALA A 52 -13.67 -23.57 -7.24
C ALA A 52 -14.65 -24.73 -7.27
N THR A 53 -14.31 -25.77 -8.02
CA THR A 53 -15.08 -27.00 -8.04
C THR A 53 -14.19 -28.15 -7.57
N GLY A 54 -14.78 -29.04 -6.76
CA GLY A 54 -14.10 -30.26 -6.35
C GLY A 54 -14.09 -31.30 -7.46
N ALA A 55 -13.18 -32.26 -7.35
CA ALA A 55 -13.16 -33.41 -8.24
C ALA A 55 -14.42 -34.25 -8.03
N ASN A 56 -15.01 -34.68 -9.14
CA ASN A 56 -16.20 -35.54 -9.10
C ASN A 56 -15.92 -36.86 -9.84
N ALA A 57 -15.76 -37.91 -9.06
CA ALA A 57 -15.46 -39.24 -9.62
C ALA A 57 -16.61 -39.82 -10.42
N ALA A 58 -17.87 -39.48 -10.09
CA ALA A 58 -19.04 -39.96 -10.80
C ALA A 58 -19.12 -39.42 -12.22
N ASN A 59 -18.70 -38.18 -12.45
CA ASN A 59 -18.68 -37.52 -13.75
C ASN A 59 -17.31 -37.54 -14.41
N GLY A 60 -16.29 -38.08 -13.75
CA GLY A 60 -14.91 -38.09 -14.26
C GLY A 60 -14.28 -36.71 -14.41
N THR A 61 -14.78 -35.71 -13.68
CA THR A 61 -14.24 -34.35 -13.75
C THR A 61 -13.24 -34.12 -12.63
N GLY A 62 -12.13 -33.45 -12.96
CA GLY A 62 -11.15 -32.98 -11.98
C GLY A 62 -11.62 -31.71 -11.29
N GLY A 63 -10.97 -31.40 -10.16
CA GLY A 63 -11.19 -30.14 -9.46
C GLY A 63 -10.65 -28.95 -10.25
N THR A 64 -11.26 -27.80 -10.09
CA THR A 64 -10.78 -26.55 -10.67
C THR A 64 -10.61 -25.49 -9.57
N ASN A 65 -9.57 -24.68 -9.72
CA ASN A 65 -9.34 -23.56 -8.82
C ASN A 65 -10.31 -22.41 -9.13
N PRO A 66 -10.63 -21.57 -8.13
CA PRO A 66 -11.45 -20.40 -8.38
C PRO A 66 -10.71 -19.42 -9.27
N ARG A 67 -11.45 -18.73 -10.12
CA ARG A 67 -10.95 -17.64 -10.93
C ARG A 67 -11.43 -16.33 -10.34
N GLN A 68 -10.51 -15.40 -10.13
CA GLN A 68 -10.78 -14.12 -9.47
C GLN A 68 -10.18 -12.98 -10.29
N ILE A 69 -10.84 -11.84 -10.22
CA ILE A 69 -10.37 -10.59 -10.81
C ILE A 69 -10.10 -9.61 -9.69
N GLY A 70 -8.89 -9.07 -9.64
CA GLY A 70 -8.52 -8.03 -8.69
C GLY A 70 -9.18 -6.70 -9.05
N LEU A 71 -9.60 -5.95 -8.03
CA LEU A 71 -10.24 -4.65 -8.20
C LEU A 71 -9.26 -3.48 -8.07
N GLY A 72 -8.02 -3.76 -7.72
CA GLY A 72 -6.98 -2.75 -7.61
C GLY A 72 -6.30 -2.74 -6.26
N VAL A 73 -5.74 -1.61 -5.90
CA VAL A 73 -4.93 -1.43 -4.71
C VAL A 73 -5.34 -0.14 -3.99
N LYS A 74 -5.21 -0.12 -2.68
CA LYS A 74 -5.46 1.07 -1.87
C LYS A 74 -4.30 1.30 -0.90
N ALA A 75 -4.14 2.53 -0.44
CA ALA A 75 -3.25 2.84 0.66
C ALA A 75 -3.86 2.30 1.96
N ALA A 76 -3.15 1.38 2.63
CA ALA A 76 -3.64 0.79 3.87
C ALA A 76 -3.36 1.71 5.07
N ALA A 77 -2.14 2.22 5.15
CA ALA A 77 -1.73 3.08 6.27
C ALA A 77 -0.49 3.88 5.88
N ILE A 78 -0.34 5.03 6.52
CA ILE A 78 0.88 5.81 6.48
C ILE A 78 1.44 5.81 7.90
N ASN A 79 2.57 5.13 8.09
CA ASN A 79 3.19 4.96 9.40
C ASN A 79 4.42 5.85 9.53
N THR A 80 4.60 6.39 10.73
CA THR A 80 5.81 7.13 11.07
C THR A 80 6.78 6.17 11.76
N THR A 81 8.01 6.11 11.28
CA THR A 81 9.05 5.27 11.87
C THR A 81 9.74 6.03 12.98
N ILE A 82 9.50 5.62 14.23
CA ILE A 82 10.15 6.20 15.41
C ILE A 82 11.04 5.12 16.01
N THR A 83 12.32 5.16 15.64
CA THR A 83 13.31 4.17 16.11
C THR A 83 14.14 4.67 17.25
N GLN A 84 14.35 5.98 17.34
CA GLN A 84 15.24 6.59 18.30
C GLN A 84 14.89 8.06 18.48
N GLU A 85 14.99 8.55 19.71
CA GLU A 85 14.95 9.98 19.95
C GLU A 85 16.22 10.64 19.41
N GLY A 86 16.07 11.83 18.86
CA GLY A 86 17.22 12.62 18.43
C GLY A 86 18.04 13.10 19.64
N GLY A 87 19.32 13.35 19.40
CA GLY A 87 20.15 14.00 20.42
C GLY A 87 19.73 15.45 20.63
N ASN A 88 19.70 15.88 21.88
CA ASN A 88 19.42 17.27 22.19
C ASN A 88 20.62 18.13 21.80
N GLN A 89 20.35 19.23 21.14
CA GLN A 89 21.37 20.20 20.76
C GLN A 89 21.10 21.50 21.48
N SER A 90 22.14 22.02 22.19
CA SER A 90 22.04 23.31 22.83
C SER A 90 22.28 24.43 21.81
N THR A 91 21.32 25.32 21.67
CA THR A 91 21.48 26.49 20.78
C THR A 91 22.09 27.67 21.49
N GLY A 92 22.12 27.65 22.82
CA GLY A 92 22.60 28.78 23.62
C GLY A 92 21.67 29.99 23.63
N ASN A 93 20.50 29.87 23.02
CA ASN A 93 19.50 30.93 22.94
C ASN A 93 18.27 30.57 23.78
N PRO A 94 17.94 31.35 24.82
CA PRO A 94 16.78 31.00 25.71
C PRO A 94 15.43 31.10 25.03
N PHE A 95 15.35 31.68 23.82
CA PHE A 95 14.09 31.84 23.09
C PHE A 95 13.86 30.81 21.98
N ASP A 96 14.77 29.87 21.78
CA ASP A 96 14.65 28.81 20.76
C ASP A 96 13.83 27.62 21.27
#